data_979128ae1c5315662ab423edb379352e
#
_entry.id   979128ae1c5315662ab423edb379352e
#
_cell.length_a   1.000
_cell.length_b   1.000
_cell.length_c   1.000
_cell.angle_alpha   90.00
_cell.angle_beta   90.00
_cell.angle_gamma   90.00
#
_symmetry.space_group_name_H-M   'P 1'
#
loop_
_entity.id
_entity.type
_entity.pdbx_description
1 polymer ?
#
loop_
_entity_poly.entity_id
_entity_poly.type
_entity_poly.pdbx_seq_one_letter_code
_entity_poly.pdbx_strand_id
1 'polypeptide(L)'
;PIWLMQPLAVSQMLPKTNDLFDLVIIDEASQMLPEMAIASILRGKQTVVVGDDKQMPPSSFFKTQQTPLTETEIESESILDLATARFREQVSLRWHYRSQHESLIQFSNAQFYKNMLEVIPAASSPGSDLGIEHVKVVGDYCSGLNVPEAMAMIEVVRKFMKNHPERSLGIVTLNSEQRNLVEEELLRLADTDSNVRSYFDRWSDSELDYPMVRSLERVQGDERDTIFISTVYGPDKEGRMFQRFPLINTDYGHRRLNVLFTRARRKVFLVTSMNPSDIKLDENSKLGKKALRDYIEYAATGRIETGEVTGETADSDFEIAVADVLEIAGYKVTPQVGVRGFKIDLGVEHSDYPNGFLAGIECDGATYHSSASARDRDAIRQDILESLGWKIYRVWSTDWFTDSRRETKKMLDWLSELKQLNEF
;
A
#
# COMPACT_ATOMS: atom_id res chain seq x y z
N PRO A 1 -14.59 29.40 1.00
CA PRO A 1 -13.29 29.13 1.59
C PRO A 1 -13.26 27.71 2.17
N ILE A 2 -12.11 27.06 2.12
CA ILE A 2 -11.85 25.74 2.70
C ILE A 2 -11.01 25.94 3.96
N TRP A 3 -11.37 25.26 5.03
CA TRP A 3 -10.71 25.32 6.33
C TRP A 3 -10.25 23.89 6.71
N LEU A 4 -8.96 23.73 7.00
CA LEU A 4 -8.39 22.49 7.50
C LEU A 4 -8.01 22.71 8.97
N MET A 5 -8.64 21.98 9.87
CA MET A 5 -8.47 22.17 11.31
C MET A 5 -8.58 20.85 12.06
N GLN A 6 -7.84 20.74 13.15
CA GLN A 6 -8.04 19.65 14.10
C GLN A 6 -9.32 19.90 14.94
N PRO A 7 -10.03 18.85 15.38
CA PRO A 7 -11.29 18.99 16.13
C PRO A 7 -11.18 19.88 17.36
N LEU A 8 -10.08 19.77 18.11
CA LEU A 8 -9.85 20.61 19.28
C LEU A 8 -9.72 22.10 18.89
N ALA A 9 -9.02 22.40 17.81
CA ALA A 9 -8.90 23.76 17.30
C ALA A 9 -10.26 24.33 16.84
N VAL A 10 -11.10 23.51 16.21
CA VAL A 10 -12.48 23.90 15.85
C VAL A 10 -13.26 24.34 17.08
N SER A 11 -13.18 23.57 18.18
CA SER A 11 -13.94 23.90 19.40
C SER A 11 -13.43 25.14 20.12
N GLN A 12 -12.13 25.45 20.03
CA GLN A 12 -11.50 26.57 20.72
C GLN A 12 -11.54 27.88 19.92
N MET A 13 -11.36 27.80 18.61
CA MET A 13 -11.13 28.98 17.77
C MET A 13 -12.37 29.47 17.01
N LEU A 14 -13.34 28.57 16.74
CA LEU A 14 -14.50 28.93 15.96
C LEU A 14 -15.70 29.29 16.86
N PRO A 15 -16.58 30.21 16.41
CA PRO A 15 -17.80 30.57 17.14
C PRO A 15 -18.65 29.33 17.41
N LYS A 16 -19.37 29.35 18.54
CA LYS A 16 -20.35 28.31 18.90
C LYS A 16 -21.70 28.60 18.23
N THR A 17 -21.67 28.66 16.90
CA THR A 17 -22.86 28.89 16.07
C THR A 17 -23.10 27.67 15.21
N ASN A 18 -24.38 27.28 15.07
CA ASN A 18 -24.75 26.22 14.14
C ASN A 18 -24.64 26.71 12.69
N ASP A 19 -24.51 25.80 11.77
CA ASP A 19 -24.55 26.05 10.31
C ASP A 19 -23.53 27.10 9.81
N LEU A 20 -22.34 27.14 10.44
CA LEU A 20 -21.28 28.04 10.03
C LEU A 20 -20.69 27.62 8.65
N PHE A 21 -20.74 26.34 8.32
CA PHE A 21 -20.25 25.77 7.07
C PHE A 21 -21.36 25.05 6.32
N ASP A 22 -21.32 25.08 5.00
CA ASP A 22 -22.24 24.30 4.17
C ASP A 22 -21.98 22.80 4.27
N LEU A 23 -20.70 22.42 4.40
CA LEU A 23 -20.25 21.04 4.51
C LEU A 23 -19.13 20.93 5.53
N VAL A 24 -19.21 19.92 6.40
CA VAL A 24 -18.14 19.46 7.27
C VAL A 24 -17.74 18.05 6.84
N ILE A 25 -16.47 17.84 6.58
CA ILE A 25 -15.89 16.53 6.28
C ILE A 25 -15.02 16.13 7.47
N ILE A 26 -15.31 14.98 8.05
CA ILE A 26 -14.49 14.36 9.11
C ILE A 26 -13.69 13.25 8.47
N ASP A 27 -12.40 13.45 8.35
CA ASP A 27 -11.47 12.46 7.83
C ASP A 27 -10.81 11.68 8.97
N GLU A 28 -10.29 10.48 8.67
CA GLU A 28 -9.73 9.53 9.66
C GLU A 28 -10.69 9.24 10.83
N ALA A 29 -11.98 9.16 10.53
CA ALA A 29 -13.05 9.04 11.53
C ALA A 29 -12.96 7.76 12.37
N SER A 30 -12.29 6.72 11.90
CA SER A 30 -12.00 5.50 12.67
C SER A 30 -11.14 5.76 13.92
N GLN A 31 -10.31 6.83 13.90
CA GLN A 31 -9.41 7.21 14.99
C GLN A 31 -10.01 8.27 15.94
N MET A 32 -11.18 8.81 15.61
CA MET A 32 -11.77 9.93 16.32
C MET A 32 -12.87 9.47 17.27
N LEU A 33 -12.78 9.88 18.53
CA LEU A 33 -13.86 9.68 19.51
C LEU A 33 -15.06 10.55 19.14
N PRO A 34 -16.30 10.08 19.36
CA PRO A 34 -17.52 10.82 19.03
C PRO A 34 -17.58 12.22 19.65
N GLU A 35 -17.16 12.35 20.90
CA GLU A 35 -17.14 13.62 21.63
C GLU A 35 -16.22 14.66 21.00
N MET A 36 -15.17 14.23 20.30
CA MET A 36 -14.26 15.13 19.57
C MET A 36 -14.90 15.66 18.27
N ALA A 37 -15.75 14.86 17.63
CA ALA A 37 -16.41 15.20 16.37
C ALA A 37 -17.60 16.15 16.53
N ILE A 38 -18.32 16.07 17.64
CA ILE A 38 -19.60 16.80 17.87
C ILE A 38 -19.45 18.30 17.62
N ALA A 39 -18.38 18.90 18.12
CA ALA A 39 -18.15 20.33 17.96
C ALA A 39 -18.02 20.75 16.48
N SER A 40 -17.46 19.90 15.65
CA SER A 40 -17.35 20.12 14.20
C SER A 40 -18.68 19.87 13.51
N ILE A 41 -19.36 18.79 13.82
CA ILE A 41 -20.64 18.39 13.23
C ILE A 41 -21.70 19.48 13.42
N LEU A 42 -21.81 20.05 14.61
CA LEU A 42 -22.80 21.10 14.93
C LEU A 42 -22.60 22.40 14.14
N ARG A 43 -21.43 22.61 13.54
CA ARG A 43 -21.12 23.78 12.74
C ARG A 43 -21.42 23.61 11.24
N GLY A 44 -21.82 22.42 10.81
CA GLY A 44 -22.13 22.12 9.42
C GLY A 44 -23.60 21.93 9.15
N LYS A 45 -24.08 22.37 7.99
CA LYS A 45 -25.41 22.02 7.49
C LYS A 45 -25.48 20.56 7.05
N GLN A 46 -24.37 20.06 6.50
CA GLN A 46 -24.19 18.67 6.09
C GLN A 46 -22.89 18.14 6.65
N THR A 47 -22.83 16.84 6.91
CA THR A 47 -21.62 16.18 7.39
C THR A 47 -21.34 14.91 6.58
N VAL A 48 -20.10 14.75 6.15
CA VAL A 48 -19.56 13.53 5.56
C VAL A 48 -18.54 12.95 6.53
N VAL A 49 -18.71 11.68 6.89
CA VAL A 49 -17.79 10.96 7.78
C VAL A 49 -17.00 9.96 6.94
N VAL A 50 -15.68 10.14 6.89
CA VAL A 50 -14.76 9.35 6.09
C VAL A 50 -13.80 8.61 7.01
N GLY A 51 -13.60 7.33 6.78
CA GLY A 51 -12.70 6.51 7.59
C GLY A 51 -12.64 5.08 7.10
N ASP A 52 -11.78 4.30 7.74
CA ASP A 52 -11.55 2.90 7.41
C ASP A 52 -11.63 2.03 8.68
N ASP A 53 -12.63 1.17 8.78
CA ASP A 53 -12.85 0.26 9.90
C ASP A 53 -11.83 -0.89 9.96
N LYS A 54 -10.98 -1.04 8.94
CA LYS A 54 -9.85 -2.00 8.90
C LYS A 54 -8.52 -1.37 9.33
N GLN A 55 -8.53 -0.08 9.68
CA GLN A 55 -7.39 0.63 10.27
C GLN A 55 -7.57 0.82 11.78
N MET A 56 -6.62 1.51 12.45
CA MET A 56 -6.61 1.57 13.90
C MET A 56 -7.82 2.33 14.47
N PRO A 57 -8.40 1.85 15.58
CA PRO A 57 -9.42 2.56 16.32
C PRO A 57 -8.82 3.73 17.12
N PRO A 58 -9.65 4.58 17.76
CA PRO A 58 -9.17 5.64 18.63
C PRO A 58 -8.21 5.11 19.70
N SER A 59 -7.09 5.81 19.90
CA SER A 59 -6.13 5.39 20.93
C SER A 59 -6.72 5.59 22.35
N SER A 60 -6.54 4.61 23.24
CA SER A 60 -6.96 4.69 24.63
C SER A 60 -6.20 5.74 25.47
N PHE A 61 -5.28 6.47 24.86
CA PHE A 61 -4.40 7.43 25.53
C PHE A 61 -5.15 8.57 26.24
N PHE A 62 -6.39 8.85 25.87
CA PHE A 62 -7.22 9.89 26.49
C PHE A 62 -8.16 9.37 27.58
N LYS A 63 -8.15 8.07 27.88
CA LYS A 63 -8.91 7.54 29.02
C LYS A 63 -8.12 7.84 30.29
N THR A 64 -8.66 8.72 31.11
CA THR A 64 -8.13 9.09 32.43
C THR A 64 -7.89 7.85 33.30
N GLN A 65 -6.73 7.81 33.97
CA GLN A 65 -6.23 6.75 34.86
C GLN A 65 -7.09 6.46 36.14
N GLN A 66 -8.40 6.43 36.05
CA GLN A 66 -9.23 6.31 37.27
C GLN A 66 -9.98 4.99 37.44
N THR A 67 -9.78 4.01 36.55
CA THR A 67 -10.35 2.67 36.81
C THR A 67 -9.28 1.61 36.53
N PRO A 68 -9.05 0.65 37.46
CA PRO A 68 -8.20 -0.49 37.17
C PRO A 68 -8.89 -1.29 36.08
N LEU A 69 -8.29 -1.28 34.89
CA LEU A 69 -8.81 -1.96 33.73
C LEU A 69 -8.69 -3.46 33.95
N THR A 70 -9.80 -4.13 34.13
CA THR A 70 -9.90 -5.56 33.86
C THR A 70 -9.65 -5.75 32.35
N GLU A 71 -9.03 -6.84 31.94
CA GLU A 71 -8.53 -7.17 30.62
C GLU A 71 -9.57 -7.14 29.46
N THR A 72 -10.76 -6.67 29.68
CA THR A 72 -11.79 -6.32 28.70
C THR A 72 -11.84 -4.80 28.56
N GLU A 73 -10.84 -4.23 27.90
CA GLU A 73 -10.95 -2.88 27.40
C GLU A 73 -12.09 -2.82 26.37
N ILE A 74 -13.20 -2.25 26.78
CA ILE A 74 -14.24 -1.81 25.87
C ILE A 74 -13.57 -0.68 25.07
N GLU A 75 -13.11 -0.99 23.86
CA GLU A 75 -12.63 0.02 22.96
C GLU A 75 -13.76 1.00 22.71
N SER A 76 -13.47 2.27 22.82
CA SER A 76 -14.43 3.31 22.58
C SER A 76 -14.83 3.26 21.11
N GLU A 77 -16.13 3.19 20.83
CA GLU A 77 -16.66 3.34 19.49
C GLU A 77 -16.12 4.63 18.89
N SER A 78 -15.65 4.55 17.67
CA SER A 78 -15.25 5.72 16.90
C SER A 78 -16.48 6.47 16.39
N ILE A 79 -16.29 7.73 15.96
CA ILE A 79 -17.35 8.44 15.24
C ILE A 79 -17.73 7.73 13.94
N LEU A 80 -16.83 6.97 13.32
CA LEU A 80 -17.12 6.13 12.16
C LEU A 80 -18.10 5.01 12.52
N ASP A 81 -17.89 4.32 13.64
CA ASP A 81 -18.77 3.23 14.10
C ASP A 81 -20.19 3.76 14.36
N LEU A 82 -20.30 4.92 15.04
CA LEU A 82 -21.58 5.56 15.26
C LEU A 82 -22.25 6.03 13.96
N ALA A 83 -21.51 6.61 13.04
CA ALA A 83 -22.02 7.03 11.74
C ALA A 83 -22.52 5.82 10.94
N THR A 84 -21.75 4.74 10.92
CA THR A 84 -22.09 3.48 10.24
C THR A 84 -23.38 2.86 10.80
N ALA A 85 -23.56 2.90 12.13
CA ALA A 85 -24.77 2.41 12.77
C ALA A 85 -25.99 3.32 12.52
N ARG A 86 -25.79 4.63 12.34
CA ARG A 86 -26.85 5.62 12.23
C ARG A 86 -27.31 5.90 10.80
N PHE A 87 -26.36 5.98 9.87
CA PHE A 87 -26.63 6.32 8.48
C PHE A 87 -26.76 5.04 7.63
N ARG A 88 -27.81 5.00 6.80
CA ARG A 88 -28.06 3.86 5.92
C ARG A 88 -27.22 3.90 4.66
N GLU A 89 -26.90 5.10 4.18
CA GLU A 89 -26.12 5.28 2.97
C GLU A 89 -24.64 5.25 3.29
N GLN A 90 -23.98 4.23 2.78
CA GLN A 90 -22.55 4.03 2.90
C GLN A 90 -21.98 3.82 1.49
N VAL A 91 -20.93 4.55 1.18
CA VAL A 91 -20.21 4.44 -0.09
C VAL A 91 -18.77 4.07 0.20
N SER A 92 -18.26 3.06 -0.47
CA SER A 92 -16.86 2.65 -0.35
C SER A 92 -16.06 3.17 -1.53
N LEU A 93 -14.90 3.78 -1.24
CA LEU A 93 -13.90 4.07 -2.26
C LEU A 93 -13.24 2.74 -2.64
N ARG A 94 -13.28 2.40 -3.91
CA ARG A 94 -12.77 1.10 -4.38
C ARG A 94 -11.37 1.19 -4.95
N TRP A 95 -11.00 2.32 -5.54
CA TRP A 95 -9.74 2.47 -6.24
C TRP A 95 -8.58 2.71 -5.27
N HIS A 96 -7.58 1.84 -5.36
CA HIS A 96 -6.32 2.01 -4.66
C HIS A 96 -5.27 2.58 -5.61
N TYR A 97 -4.78 3.78 -5.33
CA TYR A 97 -3.82 4.51 -6.17
C TYR A 97 -2.48 4.83 -5.48
N ARG A 98 -2.38 4.63 -4.16
CA ARG A 98 -1.16 4.96 -3.40
C ARG A 98 0.02 4.09 -3.82
N SER A 99 -0.18 2.78 -3.89
CA SER A 99 0.88 1.81 -4.18
C SER A 99 1.20 1.79 -5.66
N GLN A 100 2.47 1.99 -5.99
CA GLN A 100 2.98 1.96 -7.36
C GLN A 100 3.22 0.53 -7.87
N HIS A 101 2.96 -0.48 -7.03
CA HIS A 101 2.99 -1.89 -7.40
C HIS A 101 1.91 -2.65 -6.64
N GLU A 102 1.18 -3.51 -7.35
CA GLU A 102 0.05 -4.26 -6.80
C GLU A 102 0.41 -5.14 -5.61
N SER A 103 1.62 -5.69 -5.56
CA SER A 103 2.05 -6.54 -4.44
C SER A 103 2.01 -5.84 -3.08
N LEU A 104 2.11 -4.50 -3.04
CA LEU A 104 2.07 -3.74 -1.80
C LEU A 104 0.69 -3.68 -1.15
N ILE A 105 -0.38 -3.85 -1.93
CA ILE A 105 -1.76 -3.79 -1.44
C ILE A 105 -2.50 -5.12 -1.57
N GLN A 106 -2.06 -6.01 -2.45
CA GLN A 106 -2.74 -7.25 -2.77
C GLN A 106 -2.99 -8.13 -1.54
N PHE A 107 -2.00 -8.25 -0.65
CA PHE A 107 -2.16 -8.97 0.61
C PHE A 107 -3.26 -8.37 1.48
N SER A 108 -3.21 -7.05 1.71
CA SER A 108 -4.21 -6.35 2.51
C SER A 108 -5.59 -6.42 1.87
N ASN A 109 -5.69 -6.31 0.55
CA ASN A 109 -6.94 -6.45 -0.18
C ASN A 109 -7.57 -7.82 0.04
N ALA A 110 -6.80 -8.89 -0.06
CA ALA A 110 -7.29 -10.25 0.16
C ALA A 110 -7.67 -10.50 1.62
N GLN A 111 -6.82 -10.13 2.57
CA GLN A 111 -6.99 -10.49 3.99
C GLN A 111 -7.99 -9.60 4.73
N PHE A 112 -8.06 -8.30 4.41
CA PHE A 112 -8.84 -7.34 5.19
C PHE A 112 -10.00 -6.72 4.43
N TYR A 113 -9.87 -6.55 3.10
CA TYR A 113 -10.88 -5.88 2.27
C TYR A 113 -11.67 -6.84 1.36
N LYS A 114 -11.53 -8.17 1.54
CA LYS A 114 -12.30 -9.21 0.81
C LYS A 114 -12.19 -9.06 -0.72
N ASN A 115 -11.03 -8.62 -1.21
CA ASN A 115 -10.78 -8.30 -2.62
C ASN A 115 -11.75 -7.26 -3.22
N MET A 116 -12.24 -6.32 -2.40
CA MET A 116 -13.14 -5.25 -2.89
C MET A 116 -12.39 -4.06 -3.49
N LEU A 117 -11.09 -3.92 -3.19
CA LEU A 117 -10.30 -2.84 -3.77
C LEU A 117 -9.93 -3.17 -5.22
N GLU A 118 -10.16 -2.20 -6.08
CA GLU A 118 -9.68 -2.23 -7.46
C GLU A 118 -8.21 -1.81 -7.46
N VAL A 119 -7.35 -2.75 -7.79
CA VAL A 119 -5.90 -2.57 -7.77
C VAL A 119 -5.40 -2.48 -9.20
N ILE A 120 -4.72 -1.40 -9.50
CA ILE A 120 -4.18 -1.15 -10.83
C ILE A 120 -2.82 -1.84 -10.93
N PRO A 121 -2.57 -2.68 -11.94
CA PRO A 121 -1.30 -3.36 -12.11
C PRO A 121 -0.19 -2.38 -12.45
N ALA A 122 1.03 -2.64 -11.98
CA ALA A 122 2.20 -1.89 -12.39
C ALA A 122 2.74 -2.39 -13.74
N ALA A 123 3.38 -1.50 -14.51
CA ALA A 123 4.08 -1.89 -15.73
C ALA A 123 5.36 -2.69 -15.46
N SER A 124 5.89 -2.63 -14.23
CA SER A 124 7.15 -3.25 -13.83
C SER A 124 6.95 -4.55 -13.06
N SER A 125 7.82 -5.53 -13.29
CA SER A 125 7.82 -6.80 -12.54
C SER A 125 8.28 -6.62 -11.09
N PRO A 126 7.83 -7.49 -10.16
CA PRO A 126 8.38 -7.54 -8.80
C PRO A 126 9.88 -7.82 -8.82
N GLY A 127 10.62 -7.22 -7.89
CA GLY A 127 12.07 -7.46 -7.74
C GLY A 127 12.99 -6.40 -8.33
N SER A 128 12.43 -5.45 -9.11
CA SER A 128 13.11 -4.20 -9.45
C SER A 128 13.06 -3.22 -8.25
N ASP A 129 12.96 -1.95 -8.51
CA ASP A 129 12.78 -0.89 -7.52
C ASP A 129 11.39 -0.85 -6.85
N LEU A 130 10.50 -1.79 -7.15
CA LEU A 130 9.10 -1.84 -6.73
C LEU A 130 8.78 -3.16 -5.99
N GLY A 131 7.64 -3.14 -5.27
CA GLY A 131 7.08 -4.34 -4.66
C GLY A 131 7.67 -4.68 -3.29
N ILE A 132 7.70 -5.97 -2.94
CA ILE A 132 8.17 -6.47 -1.64
C ILE A 132 9.43 -7.27 -1.82
N GLU A 133 10.42 -6.99 -0.96
CA GLU A 133 11.66 -7.75 -0.86
C GLU A 133 11.78 -8.39 0.53
N HIS A 134 11.93 -9.71 0.55
CA HIS A 134 12.10 -10.48 1.77
C HIS A 134 13.59 -10.64 2.09
N VAL A 135 14.01 -10.04 3.20
CA VAL A 135 15.40 -10.13 3.70
C VAL A 135 15.44 -11.07 4.89
N LYS A 136 15.78 -12.33 4.62
CA LYS A 136 15.91 -13.34 5.67
C LYS A 136 17.24 -13.19 6.38
N VAL A 137 17.20 -13.15 7.71
CA VAL A 137 18.38 -13.04 8.57
C VAL A 137 18.43 -14.16 9.60
N VAL A 138 19.62 -14.43 10.13
CA VAL A 138 19.77 -15.27 11.33
C VAL A 138 19.61 -14.36 12.52
N GLY A 139 18.56 -14.55 13.32
CA GLY A 139 18.25 -13.73 14.48
C GLY A 139 18.66 -14.36 15.81
N ASP A 140 18.63 -13.55 16.84
CA ASP A 140 18.77 -13.92 18.25
C ASP A 140 17.86 -13.00 19.06
N TYR A 141 16.59 -13.44 19.22
CA TYR A 141 15.63 -12.65 19.97
C TYR A 141 15.81 -12.82 21.47
N CYS A 142 16.14 -11.73 22.15
CA CYS A 142 16.31 -11.72 23.59
C CYS A 142 15.78 -10.42 24.20
N SER A 143 14.94 -10.52 25.21
CA SER A 143 14.46 -9.38 26.03
C SER A 143 13.90 -8.20 25.21
N GLY A 144 13.15 -8.47 24.16
CA GLY A 144 12.53 -7.44 23.31
C GLY A 144 13.42 -6.96 22.16
N LEU A 145 14.63 -7.46 22.05
CA LEU A 145 15.60 -7.08 21.02
C LEU A 145 15.97 -8.27 20.14
N ASN A 146 16.23 -7.99 18.89
CA ASN A 146 16.86 -8.89 17.93
C ASN A 146 18.01 -8.12 17.26
N VAL A 147 19.13 -8.06 17.96
CA VAL A 147 20.28 -7.23 17.54
C VAL A 147 20.81 -7.63 16.15
N PRO A 148 20.98 -8.92 15.79
CA PRO A 148 21.39 -9.29 14.46
C PRO A 148 20.42 -8.80 13.36
N GLU A 149 19.11 -8.86 13.61
CA GLU A 149 18.08 -8.35 12.67
C GLU A 149 18.16 -6.83 12.52
N ALA A 150 18.37 -6.10 13.62
CA ALA A 150 18.56 -4.64 13.61
C ALA A 150 19.79 -4.25 12.77
N MET A 151 20.93 -4.91 12.99
CA MET A 151 22.16 -4.61 12.26
C MET A 151 22.04 -4.96 10.77
N ALA A 152 21.40 -6.06 10.43
CA ALA A 152 21.14 -6.42 9.05
C ALA A 152 20.24 -5.39 8.37
N MET A 153 19.21 -4.90 9.07
CA MET A 153 18.34 -3.83 8.56
C MET A 153 19.12 -2.54 8.32
N ILE A 154 19.94 -2.10 9.26
CA ILE A 154 20.79 -0.89 9.13
C ILE A 154 21.67 -1.00 7.87
N GLU A 155 22.23 -2.16 7.60
CA GLU A 155 23.07 -2.36 6.41
C GLU A 155 22.24 -2.29 5.11
N VAL A 156 21.03 -2.81 5.08
CA VAL A 156 20.11 -2.67 3.94
C VAL A 156 19.71 -1.20 3.74
N VAL A 157 19.37 -0.50 4.82
CA VAL A 157 19.04 0.93 4.82
C VAL A 157 20.22 1.76 4.32
N ARG A 158 21.44 1.48 4.78
CA ARG A 158 22.65 2.18 4.35
C ARG A 158 22.88 2.04 2.83
N LYS A 159 22.73 0.84 2.30
CA LYS A 159 22.80 0.58 0.85
C LYS A 159 21.73 1.33 0.07
N PHE A 160 20.51 1.33 0.60
CA PHE A 160 19.39 2.04 -0.01
C PHE A 160 19.66 3.55 -0.06
N MET A 161 20.05 4.19 1.04
CA MET A 161 20.35 5.62 1.09
C MET A 161 21.42 6.05 0.08
N LYS A 162 22.41 5.17 -0.14
CA LYS A 162 23.46 5.39 -1.13
C LYS A 162 22.94 5.30 -2.56
N ASN A 163 22.10 4.30 -2.85
CA ASN A 163 21.67 3.97 -4.21
C ASN A 163 20.44 4.75 -4.66
N HIS A 164 19.61 5.20 -3.72
CA HIS A 164 18.34 5.88 -3.98
C HIS A 164 18.19 7.15 -3.09
N PRO A 165 19.12 8.10 -3.19
CA PRO A 165 19.10 9.30 -2.34
C PRO A 165 17.86 10.20 -2.56
N GLU A 166 17.18 10.03 -3.70
CA GLU A 166 15.98 10.79 -4.11
C GLU A 166 14.66 10.22 -3.56
N ARG A 167 14.70 9.05 -2.90
CA ARG A 167 13.49 8.36 -2.40
C ARG A 167 13.38 8.48 -0.89
N SER A 168 12.20 8.82 -0.41
CA SER A 168 11.92 8.88 1.02
C SER A 168 11.86 7.48 1.64
N LEU A 169 12.29 7.35 2.91
CA LEU A 169 12.27 6.08 3.62
C LEU A 169 11.64 6.18 5.01
N GLY A 170 11.05 5.06 5.44
CA GLY A 170 10.59 4.84 6.79
C GLY A 170 11.04 3.49 7.30
N ILE A 171 11.42 3.42 8.57
CA ILE A 171 11.76 2.19 9.27
C ILE A 171 10.69 1.94 10.32
N VAL A 172 10.10 0.75 10.32
CA VAL A 172 9.08 0.36 11.30
C VAL A 172 9.47 -0.95 11.96
N THR A 173 9.45 -0.96 13.28
CA THR A 173 9.72 -2.15 14.09
C THR A 173 8.45 -2.55 14.84
N LEU A 174 8.26 -3.85 15.08
CA LEU A 174 7.07 -4.34 15.77
C LEU A 174 7.05 -4.07 17.28
N ASN A 175 8.13 -3.50 17.84
CA ASN A 175 8.16 -3.02 19.23
C ASN A 175 9.01 -1.75 19.37
N SER A 176 8.97 -1.13 20.56
CA SER A 176 9.67 0.12 20.86
C SER A 176 11.13 -0.07 21.20
N GLU A 177 11.51 -1.20 21.78
CA GLU A 177 12.89 -1.50 22.16
C GLU A 177 13.79 -1.59 20.92
N GLN A 178 13.37 -2.36 19.93
CA GLN A 178 14.07 -2.47 18.66
C GLN A 178 14.10 -1.13 17.90
N ARG A 179 13.02 -0.35 17.96
CA ARG A 179 12.96 0.98 17.36
C ARG A 179 14.05 1.89 17.94
N ASN A 180 14.20 1.90 19.26
CA ASN A 180 15.24 2.71 19.91
C ASN A 180 16.64 2.30 19.48
N LEU A 181 16.92 0.98 19.43
CA LEU A 181 18.20 0.46 18.96
C LEU A 181 18.48 0.88 17.51
N VAL A 182 17.51 0.71 16.61
CA VAL A 182 17.67 1.06 15.21
C VAL A 182 17.90 2.57 15.03
N GLU A 183 17.15 3.41 15.76
CA GLU A 183 17.30 4.85 15.72
C GLU A 183 18.69 5.30 16.20
N GLU A 184 19.17 4.73 17.31
CA GLU A 184 20.51 5.01 17.86
C GLU A 184 21.63 4.61 16.89
N GLU A 185 21.55 3.40 16.33
CA GLU A 185 22.55 2.92 15.37
C GLU A 185 22.54 3.71 14.05
N LEU A 186 21.36 4.13 13.59
CA LEU A 186 21.25 4.94 12.39
C LEU A 186 21.88 6.34 12.59
N LEU A 187 21.69 6.95 13.77
CA LEU A 187 22.36 8.21 14.10
C LEU A 187 23.87 8.06 14.19
N ARG A 188 24.40 6.99 14.82
CA ARG A 188 25.83 6.68 14.84
C ARG A 188 26.40 6.50 13.42
N LEU A 189 25.63 5.83 12.55
CA LEU A 189 26.02 5.66 11.17
C LEU A 189 26.09 6.98 10.41
N ALA A 190 25.16 7.91 10.67
CA ALA A 190 25.18 9.24 10.08
C ALA A 190 26.42 10.06 10.48
N ASP A 191 27.01 9.79 11.65
CA ASP A 191 28.26 10.43 12.08
C ASP A 191 29.50 9.91 11.32
N THR A 192 29.46 8.69 10.82
CA THR A 192 30.63 8.01 10.25
C THR A 192 30.55 7.78 8.74
N ASP A 193 29.35 7.71 8.16
CA ASP A 193 29.12 7.50 6.72
C ASP A 193 28.57 8.78 6.05
N SER A 194 29.36 9.34 5.14
CA SER A 194 29.01 10.57 4.43
C SER A 194 27.78 10.42 3.54
N ASN A 195 27.49 9.25 2.97
CA ASN A 195 26.29 9.04 2.16
C ASN A 195 25.03 9.10 3.03
N VAL A 196 25.09 8.49 4.23
CA VAL A 196 23.97 8.52 5.18
C VAL A 196 23.74 9.95 5.67
N ARG A 197 24.79 10.68 6.02
CA ARG A 197 24.69 12.10 6.39
C ARG A 197 24.06 12.93 5.27
N SER A 198 24.58 12.82 4.05
CA SER A 198 24.04 13.54 2.88
C SER A 198 22.59 13.19 2.59
N TYR A 199 22.17 11.96 2.89
CA TYR A 199 20.77 11.55 2.77
C TYR A 199 19.89 12.30 3.78
N PHE A 200 20.27 12.39 5.06
CA PHE A 200 19.54 13.16 6.07
C PHE A 200 19.48 14.64 5.73
N ASP A 201 20.63 15.22 5.31
CA ASP A 201 20.72 16.64 4.94
C ASP A 201 19.77 16.95 3.76
N ARG A 202 19.65 16.05 2.78
CA ARG A 202 18.76 16.23 1.62
C ARG A 202 17.30 16.37 2.03
N TRP A 203 16.86 15.61 3.03
CA TRP A 203 15.48 15.58 3.47
C TRP A 203 15.18 16.51 4.65
N SER A 204 16.15 17.30 5.12
CA SER A 204 16.03 18.15 6.32
C SER A 204 14.91 19.18 6.24
N ASP A 205 14.60 19.67 5.03
CA ASP A 205 13.58 20.71 4.82
C ASP A 205 12.17 20.12 4.59
N SER A 206 12.02 18.78 4.55
CA SER A 206 10.75 18.11 4.33
C SER A 206 10.27 17.43 5.61
N GLU A 207 9.31 18.01 6.30
CA GLU A 207 8.69 17.35 7.47
C GLU A 207 7.97 16.05 7.10
N LEU A 208 7.35 16.01 5.92
CA LEU A 208 6.54 14.86 5.48
C LEU A 208 7.39 13.69 4.97
N ASP A 209 8.53 13.96 4.32
CA ASP A 209 9.37 12.92 3.70
C ASP A 209 10.68 12.68 4.47
N TYR A 210 10.92 13.39 5.57
CA TYR A 210 12.09 13.16 6.43
C TYR A 210 12.17 11.69 6.87
N PRO A 211 13.35 11.08 6.89
CA PRO A 211 13.52 9.70 7.33
C PRO A 211 12.92 9.47 8.71
N MET A 212 12.07 8.46 8.81
CA MET A 212 11.39 8.18 10.07
C MET A 212 11.76 6.80 10.62
N VAL A 213 11.86 6.71 11.96
CA VAL A 213 11.91 5.44 12.69
C VAL A 213 10.71 5.38 13.63
N ARG A 214 9.83 4.40 13.45
CA ARG A 214 8.58 4.26 14.19
C ARG A 214 8.42 2.85 14.76
N SER A 215 7.67 2.76 15.86
CA SER A 215 7.09 1.48 16.27
C SER A 215 5.73 1.27 15.61
N LEU A 216 5.27 0.01 15.59
CA LEU A 216 3.98 -0.38 14.99
C LEU A 216 2.78 0.48 15.45
N GLU A 217 2.80 0.98 16.68
CA GLU A 217 1.71 1.80 17.22
C GLU A 217 1.69 3.24 16.69
N ARG A 218 2.80 3.72 16.12
CA ARG A 218 2.98 5.13 15.75
C ARG A 218 3.16 5.36 14.25
N VAL A 219 2.85 4.37 13.42
CA VAL A 219 3.07 4.43 11.97
C VAL A 219 1.83 4.92 11.20
N GLN A 220 0.69 5.05 11.86
CA GLN A 220 -0.54 5.51 11.20
C GLN A 220 -0.44 6.97 10.79
N GLY A 221 -0.91 7.28 9.59
CA GLY A 221 -0.82 8.61 8.97
C GLY A 221 0.48 8.86 8.21
N ASP A 222 1.55 8.11 8.51
CA ASP A 222 2.82 8.21 7.80
C ASP A 222 2.79 7.39 6.49
N GLU A 223 3.50 7.85 5.48
CA GLU A 223 3.78 7.10 4.25
C GLU A 223 5.14 7.51 3.69
N ARG A 224 5.85 6.60 3.03
CA ARG A 224 7.15 6.83 2.38
C ARG A 224 7.23 6.04 1.08
N ASP A 225 8.16 6.43 0.21
CA ASP A 225 8.44 5.64 -1.00
C ASP A 225 8.84 4.22 -0.63
N THR A 226 9.71 4.08 0.37
CA THR A 226 10.20 2.79 0.83
C THR A 226 9.99 2.62 2.32
N ILE A 227 9.45 1.48 2.71
CA ILE A 227 9.28 1.09 4.13
C ILE A 227 10.13 -0.14 4.42
N PHE A 228 10.96 -0.03 5.46
CA PHE A 228 11.72 -1.14 6.02
C PHE A 228 10.99 -1.64 7.26
N ILE A 229 10.65 -2.92 7.30
CA ILE A 229 9.95 -3.55 8.41
C ILE A 229 10.89 -4.53 9.09
N SER A 230 11.13 -4.33 10.40
CA SER A 230 11.76 -5.33 11.26
C SER A 230 10.69 -6.05 12.04
N THR A 231 10.63 -7.37 11.90
CA THR A 231 9.68 -8.18 12.66
C THR A 231 10.07 -8.34 14.11
N VAL A 232 11.31 -8.09 14.46
CA VAL A 232 11.89 -8.15 15.82
C VAL A 232 11.89 -9.56 16.40
N TYR A 233 10.67 -10.14 16.49
CA TYR A 233 10.49 -11.48 17.08
C TYR A 233 11.19 -12.53 16.21
N GLY A 234 11.72 -13.56 16.87
CA GLY A 234 12.44 -14.63 16.19
C GLY A 234 12.84 -15.73 17.17
N PRO A 235 13.49 -16.78 16.67
CA PRO A 235 14.13 -17.78 17.54
C PRO A 235 15.23 -17.15 18.41
N ASP A 236 15.36 -17.65 19.65
CA ASP A 236 16.53 -17.38 20.49
C ASP A 236 17.76 -18.19 20.04
N LYS A 237 18.89 -18.09 20.77
CA LYS A 237 20.13 -18.82 20.46
C LYS A 237 19.96 -20.34 20.47
N GLU A 238 19.01 -20.85 21.23
CA GLU A 238 18.67 -22.28 21.33
C GLU A 238 17.62 -22.72 20.29
N GLY A 239 17.20 -21.80 19.40
CA GLY A 239 16.20 -22.07 18.37
C GLY A 239 14.76 -22.10 18.88
N ARG A 240 14.48 -21.64 20.11
CA ARG A 240 13.14 -21.61 20.69
C ARG A 240 12.41 -20.34 20.25
N MET A 241 11.18 -20.51 19.78
CA MET A 241 10.33 -19.38 19.36
C MET A 241 9.26 -19.08 20.40
N PHE A 242 9.28 -17.88 20.95
CA PHE A 242 8.23 -17.38 21.81
C PHE A 242 7.00 -16.97 20.99
N GLN A 243 5.83 -17.49 21.37
CA GLN A 243 4.57 -17.25 20.63
C GLN A 243 3.82 -15.98 21.07
N ARG A 244 4.49 -15.10 21.82
CA ARG A 244 3.92 -13.84 22.32
C ARG A 244 4.32 -12.67 21.43
N PHE A 245 3.32 -12.04 20.85
CA PHE A 245 3.45 -10.82 20.04
C PHE A 245 2.51 -9.76 20.63
N PRO A 246 2.91 -9.00 21.65
CA PRO A 246 1.99 -8.23 22.51
C PRO A 246 1.03 -7.32 21.73
N LEU A 247 1.50 -6.59 20.74
CA LEU A 247 0.69 -5.68 19.94
C LEU A 247 -0.15 -6.36 18.85
N ILE A 248 0.22 -7.60 18.49
CA ILE A 248 -0.35 -8.36 17.39
C ILE A 248 -1.38 -9.37 17.90
N ASN A 249 -1.15 -9.95 19.09
CA ASN A 249 -2.07 -10.92 19.72
C ASN A 249 -3.26 -10.25 20.42
N THR A 250 -3.64 -9.04 20.01
CA THR A 250 -4.82 -8.31 20.46
C THR A 250 -5.96 -8.45 19.46
N ASP A 251 -7.17 -8.08 19.83
CA ASP A 251 -8.33 -8.09 18.91
C ASP A 251 -8.13 -7.18 17.71
N TYR A 252 -7.33 -6.13 17.85
CA TYR A 252 -7.00 -5.16 16.80
C TYR A 252 -5.58 -5.30 16.23
N GLY A 253 -4.86 -6.34 16.59
CA GLY A 253 -3.51 -6.59 16.08
C GLY A 253 -3.45 -6.67 14.55
N HIS A 254 -4.48 -7.24 13.94
CA HIS A 254 -4.61 -7.30 12.48
C HIS A 254 -4.78 -5.91 11.82
N ARG A 255 -5.46 -4.96 12.50
CA ARG A 255 -5.62 -3.59 11.99
C ARG A 255 -4.28 -2.83 12.02
N ARG A 256 -3.47 -3.03 13.08
CA ARG A 256 -2.11 -2.45 13.16
C ARG A 256 -1.24 -2.95 12.02
N LEU A 257 -1.29 -4.25 11.72
CA LEU A 257 -0.55 -4.83 10.61
C LEU A 257 -1.05 -4.34 9.25
N ASN A 258 -2.37 -4.22 9.07
CA ASN A 258 -2.95 -3.66 7.84
C ASN A 258 -2.44 -2.23 7.58
N VAL A 259 -2.42 -1.39 8.63
CA VAL A 259 -1.84 -0.05 8.53
C VAL A 259 -0.39 -0.12 8.09
N LEU A 260 0.45 -0.95 8.75
CA LEU A 260 1.87 -1.09 8.44
C LEU A 260 2.11 -1.53 6.98
N PHE A 261 1.40 -2.56 6.54
CA PHE A 261 1.60 -3.15 5.21
C PHE A 261 1.20 -2.22 4.06
N THR A 262 0.43 -1.18 4.34
CA THR A 262 -0.07 -0.21 3.35
C THR A 262 0.65 1.14 3.39
N ARG A 263 1.80 1.25 4.09
CA ARG A 263 2.53 2.54 4.24
C ARG A 263 3.52 2.84 3.11
N ALA A 264 3.91 1.83 2.34
CA ALA A 264 4.85 2.01 1.25
C ALA A 264 4.15 2.46 -0.03
N ARG A 265 4.73 3.46 -0.71
CA ARG A 265 4.32 3.86 -2.05
C ARG A 265 4.96 2.98 -3.13
N ARG A 266 6.22 2.59 -2.95
CA ARG A 266 7.03 1.90 -3.97
C ARG A 266 7.54 0.54 -3.53
N LYS A 267 8.20 0.45 -2.38
CA LYS A 267 8.88 -0.77 -1.94
C LYS A 267 8.77 -1.04 -0.46
N VAL A 268 8.64 -2.30 -0.11
CA VAL A 268 8.78 -2.81 1.25
C VAL A 268 9.98 -3.74 1.31
N PHE A 269 10.87 -3.51 2.29
CA PHE A 269 11.86 -4.49 2.72
C PHE A 269 11.38 -5.12 4.02
N LEU A 270 11.04 -6.40 3.97
CA LEU A 270 10.68 -7.17 5.16
C LEU A 270 11.93 -7.89 5.68
N VAL A 271 12.55 -7.33 6.72
CA VAL A 271 13.70 -7.94 7.40
C VAL A 271 13.20 -8.80 8.54
N THR A 272 13.46 -10.09 8.49
CA THR A 272 12.93 -11.04 9.46
C THR A 272 13.85 -12.22 9.73
N SER A 273 13.88 -12.64 10.98
CA SER A 273 14.52 -13.90 11.39
C SER A 273 13.52 -15.06 11.50
N MET A 274 12.21 -14.79 11.43
CA MET A 274 11.16 -15.80 11.47
C MET A 274 10.95 -16.48 10.12
N ASN A 275 10.64 -17.79 10.15
CA ASN A 275 9.94 -18.48 9.06
C ASN A 275 8.43 -18.49 9.34
N PRO A 276 7.56 -18.61 8.34
CA PRO A 276 6.12 -18.77 8.57
C PRO A 276 5.79 -19.92 9.52
N SER A 277 6.51 -21.04 9.42
CA SER A 277 6.35 -22.23 10.27
C SER A 277 6.71 -22.01 11.76
N ASP A 278 7.46 -20.97 12.09
CA ASP A 278 7.82 -20.63 13.48
C ASP A 278 6.63 -20.05 14.23
N ILE A 279 5.63 -19.52 13.53
CA ILE A 279 4.41 -18.94 14.09
C ILE A 279 3.32 -20.02 14.14
N LYS A 280 3.13 -20.59 15.33
CA LYS A 280 2.13 -21.65 15.55
C LYS A 280 0.75 -21.03 15.73
N LEU A 281 -0.20 -21.50 14.92
CA LEU A 281 -1.61 -21.12 15.04
C LEU A 281 -2.41 -22.24 15.69
N ASP A 282 -3.39 -21.86 16.48
CA ASP A 282 -4.42 -22.70 17.09
C ASP A 282 -5.80 -22.06 16.91
N GLU A 283 -6.85 -22.73 17.37
CA GLU A 283 -8.24 -22.26 17.25
C GLU A 283 -8.49 -20.90 17.95
N ASN A 284 -7.68 -20.55 18.94
CA ASN A 284 -7.79 -19.31 19.71
C ASN A 284 -6.85 -18.21 19.21
N SER A 285 -6.08 -18.48 18.17
CA SER A 285 -5.12 -17.51 17.64
C SER A 285 -5.83 -16.31 17.04
N LYS A 286 -5.43 -15.11 17.48
CA LYS A 286 -5.98 -13.85 16.99
C LYS A 286 -5.62 -13.63 15.52
N LEU A 287 -6.48 -12.91 14.81
CA LEU A 287 -6.31 -12.59 13.37
C LEU A 287 -4.96 -11.93 13.07
N GLY A 288 -4.44 -11.09 13.96
CA GLY A 288 -3.14 -10.45 13.80
C GLY A 288 -1.98 -11.45 13.72
N LYS A 289 -2.00 -12.51 14.55
CA LYS A 289 -0.97 -13.56 14.52
C LYS A 289 -0.98 -14.32 13.18
N LYS A 290 -2.18 -14.64 12.69
CA LYS A 290 -2.36 -15.26 11.38
C LYS A 290 -1.85 -14.34 10.27
N ALA A 291 -2.26 -13.07 10.28
CA ALA A 291 -1.87 -12.09 9.28
C ALA A 291 -0.35 -11.89 9.23
N LEU A 292 0.34 -11.88 10.38
CA LEU A 292 1.82 -11.79 10.41
C LEU A 292 2.46 -13.00 9.73
N ARG A 293 2.03 -14.22 10.06
CA ARG A 293 2.53 -15.45 9.45
C ARG A 293 2.34 -15.43 7.93
N ASP A 294 1.12 -15.15 7.51
CA ASP A 294 0.72 -15.18 6.11
C ASP A 294 1.43 -14.07 5.30
N TYR A 295 1.72 -12.91 5.94
CA TYR A 295 2.49 -11.85 5.29
C TYR A 295 3.98 -12.20 5.11
N ILE A 296 4.60 -12.87 6.10
CA ILE A 296 5.97 -13.37 5.95
C ILE A 296 6.05 -14.39 4.81
N GLU A 297 5.06 -15.29 4.69
CA GLU A 297 4.98 -16.24 3.60
C GLU A 297 4.76 -15.56 2.25
N TYR A 298 3.86 -14.59 2.21
CA TYR A 298 3.63 -13.78 1.02
C TYR A 298 4.89 -13.02 0.57
N ALA A 299 5.59 -12.38 1.50
CA ALA A 299 6.83 -11.67 1.19
C ALA A 299 7.94 -12.60 0.65
N ALA A 300 7.99 -13.84 1.14
CA ALA A 300 8.98 -14.83 0.72
C ALA A 300 8.65 -15.49 -0.62
N THR A 301 7.37 -15.66 -0.95
CA THR A 301 6.93 -16.47 -2.11
C THR A 301 6.29 -15.64 -3.22
N GLY A 302 5.83 -14.44 -2.93
CA GLY A 302 5.01 -13.62 -3.82
C GLY A 302 3.59 -14.17 -4.05
N ARG A 303 3.19 -15.22 -3.33
CA ARG A 303 1.90 -15.91 -3.52
C ARG A 303 0.99 -15.71 -2.32
N ILE A 304 -0.29 -15.46 -2.59
CA ILE A 304 -1.35 -15.48 -1.59
C ILE A 304 -2.05 -16.82 -1.74
N GLU A 305 -2.24 -17.56 -0.64
CA GLU A 305 -2.95 -18.86 -0.65
C GLU A 305 -4.45 -18.78 -1.03
N THR A 306 -4.97 -17.60 -1.30
CA THR A 306 -6.33 -17.43 -1.82
C THR A 306 -6.31 -17.68 -3.33
N GLY A 307 -6.53 -18.93 -3.72
CA GLY A 307 -6.62 -19.38 -5.10
C GLY A 307 -7.45 -18.45 -5.98
N GLU A 308 -6.79 -17.89 -6.95
CA GLU A 308 -7.24 -17.52 -8.28
C GLU A 308 -6.19 -16.54 -8.85
N VAL A 309 -5.13 -17.10 -9.42
CA VAL A 309 -4.37 -16.42 -10.48
C VAL A 309 -5.26 -16.58 -11.72
N THR A 310 -5.98 -15.56 -12.08
CA THR A 310 -6.72 -15.53 -13.34
C THR A 310 -5.73 -15.34 -14.48
N GLY A 311 -5.21 -16.41 -15.02
CA GLY A 311 -4.81 -16.46 -16.41
C GLY A 311 -6.09 -16.58 -17.22
N GLU A 312 -6.85 -15.49 -17.34
CA GLU A 312 -8.02 -15.47 -18.20
C GLU A 312 -7.56 -15.38 -19.65
N THR A 313 -8.25 -16.08 -20.54
CA THR A 313 -8.10 -15.95 -21.99
C THR A 313 -8.62 -14.58 -22.42
N ALA A 314 -8.13 -14.07 -23.57
CA ALA A 314 -8.65 -12.85 -24.18
C ALA A 314 -10.19 -12.90 -24.26
N ASP A 315 -10.84 -11.79 -23.89
CA ASP A 315 -12.30 -11.74 -23.71
C ASP A 315 -13.07 -11.61 -25.05
N SER A 316 -12.37 -11.29 -26.17
CA SER A 316 -13.00 -11.08 -27.47
C SER A 316 -12.15 -11.56 -28.65
N ASP A 317 -12.80 -11.93 -29.74
CA ASP A 317 -12.14 -12.26 -31.01
C ASP A 317 -11.28 -11.08 -31.55
N PHE A 318 -11.62 -9.85 -31.17
CA PHE A 318 -10.87 -8.65 -31.53
C PHE A 318 -9.54 -8.60 -30.79
N GLU A 319 -9.53 -8.85 -29.50
CA GLU A 319 -8.30 -8.92 -28.67
C GLU A 319 -7.38 -10.04 -29.17
N ILE A 320 -7.93 -11.20 -29.53
CA ILE A 320 -7.18 -12.33 -30.09
C ILE A 320 -6.52 -11.91 -31.41
N ALA A 321 -7.25 -11.23 -32.29
CA ALA A 321 -6.69 -10.78 -33.57
C ALA A 321 -5.56 -9.74 -33.42
N VAL A 322 -5.64 -8.87 -32.42
CA VAL A 322 -4.58 -7.91 -32.12
C VAL A 322 -3.38 -8.63 -31.49
N ALA A 323 -3.61 -9.57 -30.58
CA ALA A 323 -2.55 -10.36 -29.95
C ALA A 323 -1.77 -11.20 -30.97
N ASP A 324 -2.45 -11.90 -31.88
CA ASP A 324 -1.82 -12.67 -32.96
C ASP A 324 -0.85 -11.83 -33.81
N VAL A 325 -1.25 -10.62 -34.14
CA VAL A 325 -0.41 -9.72 -34.94
C VAL A 325 0.84 -9.29 -34.19
N LEU A 326 0.73 -9.03 -32.87
CA LEU A 326 1.86 -8.68 -32.03
C LEU A 326 2.83 -9.86 -31.85
N GLU A 327 2.31 -11.07 -31.68
CA GLU A 327 3.11 -12.31 -31.58
C GLU A 327 3.86 -12.61 -32.87
N ILE A 328 3.21 -12.46 -34.03
CA ILE A 328 3.84 -12.60 -35.34
C ILE A 328 4.98 -11.56 -35.51
N ALA A 329 4.82 -10.37 -34.93
CA ALA A 329 5.86 -9.33 -34.95
C ALA A 329 7.01 -9.56 -33.95
N GLY A 330 6.95 -10.65 -33.16
CA GLY A 330 7.99 -11.07 -32.22
C GLY A 330 7.86 -10.53 -30.81
N TYR A 331 6.70 -9.96 -30.45
CA TYR A 331 6.39 -9.57 -29.08
C TYR A 331 5.77 -10.75 -28.33
N LYS A 332 6.01 -10.82 -27.01
CA LYS A 332 5.27 -11.71 -26.14
C LYS A 332 4.07 -10.96 -25.58
N VAL A 333 2.89 -11.55 -25.67
CA VAL A 333 1.63 -10.92 -25.25
C VAL A 333 1.04 -11.67 -24.08
N THR A 334 0.68 -10.92 -23.02
CA THR A 334 -0.06 -11.45 -21.87
C THR A 334 -1.45 -10.83 -21.89
N PRO A 335 -2.53 -11.62 -22.12
CA PRO A 335 -3.89 -11.11 -22.12
C PRO A 335 -4.36 -10.79 -20.72
N GLN A 336 -5.28 -9.80 -20.58
CA GLN A 336 -6.02 -9.48 -19.38
C GLN A 336 -5.11 -9.21 -18.17
N VAL A 337 -4.09 -8.33 -18.34
CA VAL A 337 -3.14 -7.99 -17.29
C VAL A 337 -3.81 -7.20 -16.18
N GLY A 338 -3.81 -7.75 -14.98
CA GLY A 338 -4.36 -7.11 -13.78
C GLY A 338 -5.20 -8.05 -12.92
N VAL A 339 -5.81 -7.49 -11.89
CA VAL A 339 -6.70 -8.20 -10.97
C VAL A 339 -8.11 -7.62 -11.06
N ARG A 340 -9.09 -8.33 -10.54
CA ARG A 340 -10.54 -8.00 -10.60
C ARG A 340 -10.84 -6.51 -10.64
N GLY A 341 -11.57 -6.08 -11.67
CA GLY A 341 -12.12 -4.73 -11.82
C GLY A 341 -11.24 -3.76 -12.60
N PHE A 342 -9.94 -4.03 -12.75
CA PHE A 342 -9.05 -3.20 -13.54
C PHE A 342 -8.05 -4.06 -14.31
N LYS A 343 -8.30 -4.24 -15.59
CA LYS A 343 -7.46 -5.05 -16.47
C LYS A 343 -7.06 -4.23 -17.70
N ILE A 344 -5.84 -4.47 -18.17
CA ILE A 344 -5.37 -4.02 -19.47
C ILE A 344 -5.57 -5.20 -20.41
N ASP A 345 -6.20 -4.99 -21.56
CA ASP A 345 -6.60 -6.08 -22.44
C ASP A 345 -5.40 -6.92 -22.90
N LEU A 346 -4.29 -6.26 -23.30
CA LEU A 346 -3.07 -6.95 -23.67
C LEU A 346 -1.84 -6.24 -23.11
N GLY A 347 -1.04 -6.94 -22.30
CA GLY A 347 0.30 -6.51 -21.89
C GLY A 347 1.34 -6.98 -22.90
N VAL A 348 2.15 -6.07 -23.43
CA VAL A 348 3.19 -6.36 -24.41
C VAL A 348 4.54 -6.43 -23.75
N GLU A 349 5.18 -7.60 -23.77
CA GLU A 349 6.53 -7.85 -23.28
C GLU A 349 7.52 -7.93 -24.44
N HIS A 350 8.78 -7.59 -24.21
CA HIS A 350 9.85 -7.75 -25.20
C HIS A 350 11.14 -8.22 -24.53
N SER A 351 11.97 -9.02 -25.24
CA SER A 351 13.22 -9.57 -24.73
C SER A 351 14.22 -8.51 -24.25
N ASP A 352 14.20 -7.33 -24.86
CA ASP A 352 15.08 -6.21 -24.50
C ASP A 352 14.55 -5.40 -23.31
N TYR A 353 13.36 -5.75 -22.79
CA TYR A 353 12.73 -5.13 -21.62
C TYR A 353 12.39 -6.19 -20.56
N PRO A 354 13.38 -6.80 -19.90
CA PRO A 354 13.18 -7.99 -19.05
C PRO A 354 12.45 -7.73 -17.74
N ASN A 355 12.25 -6.46 -17.35
CA ASN A 355 11.74 -6.09 -16.04
C ASN A 355 10.27 -5.63 -16.06
N GLY A 356 9.47 -6.08 -17.03
CA GLY A 356 8.06 -5.73 -17.08
C GLY A 356 7.45 -5.69 -18.48
N PHE A 357 6.39 -4.92 -18.61
CA PHE A 357 5.70 -4.69 -19.87
C PHE A 357 6.28 -3.46 -20.59
N LEU A 358 6.57 -3.60 -21.88
CA LEU A 358 6.96 -2.49 -22.73
C LEU A 358 5.79 -1.52 -22.93
N ALA A 359 4.58 -2.07 -23.09
CA ALA A 359 3.35 -1.30 -23.31
C ALA A 359 2.10 -2.09 -22.91
N GLY A 360 0.99 -1.39 -22.75
CA GLY A 360 -0.36 -1.93 -22.70
C GLY A 360 -1.15 -1.58 -23.93
N ILE A 361 -1.92 -2.52 -24.47
CA ILE A 361 -2.83 -2.27 -25.58
C ILE A 361 -4.26 -2.42 -25.06
N GLU A 362 -5.06 -1.39 -25.26
CA GLU A 362 -6.49 -1.35 -24.97
C GLU A 362 -7.28 -1.54 -26.28
N CYS A 363 -8.17 -2.52 -26.30
CA CYS A 363 -8.96 -2.90 -27.47
C CYS A 363 -10.40 -2.38 -27.32
N ASP A 364 -10.65 -1.14 -27.73
CA ASP A 364 -11.92 -0.46 -27.48
C ASP A 364 -13.00 -0.81 -28.52
N GLY A 365 -14.16 -1.28 -28.03
CA GLY A 365 -15.35 -1.55 -28.84
C GLY A 365 -16.18 -0.29 -29.15
N ALA A 366 -16.92 -0.27 -30.25
CA ALA A 366 -17.70 0.86 -30.73
C ALA A 366 -18.81 1.39 -29.77
N THR A 367 -19.20 0.62 -28.75
CA THR A 367 -20.34 0.92 -27.86
C THR A 367 -19.96 1.57 -26.53
N TYR A 368 -18.69 1.77 -26.24
CA TYR A 368 -18.21 2.11 -24.89
C TYR A 368 -18.39 3.59 -24.47
N HIS A 369 -18.65 4.53 -25.37
CA HIS A 369 -18.49 5.99 -25.08
C HIS A 369 -19.74 6.85 -25.21
N SER A 370 -20.91 6.39 -24.75
CA SER A 370 -22.13 7.19 -24.88
C SER A 370 -22.38 8.23 -23.76
N SER A 371 -21.64 8.22 -22.64
CA SER A 371 -21.86 9.17 -21.53
C SER A 371 -20.64 10.03 -21.19
N ALA A 372 -20.87 11.30 -20.78
CA ALA A 372 -19.80 12.20 -20.32
C ALA A 372 -19.04 11.61 -19.12
N SER A 373 -19.73 10.94 -18.20
CA SER A 373 -19.11 10.29 -17.03
C SER A 373 -18.25 9.08 -17.35
N ALA A 374 -18.40 8.46 -18.54
CA ALA A 374 -17.50 7.40 -19.02
C ALA A 374 -16.17 7.98 -19.47
N ARG A 375 -16.20 9.08 -20.24
CA ARG A 375 -14.98 9.75 -20.70
C ARG A 375 -14.11 10.29 -19.58
N ASP A 376 -14.74 10.86 -18.53
CA ASP A 376 -13.99 11.37 -17.38
C ASP A 376 -13.32 10.20 -16.62
N ARG A 377 -14.00 9.07 -16.48
CA ARG A 377 -13.41 7.86 -15.85
C ARG A 377 -12.26 7.30 -16.69
N ASP A 378 -12.39 7.26 -18.00
CA ASP A 378 -11.35 6.77 -18.90
C ASP A 378 -10.11 7.66 -18.90
N ALA A 379 -10.29 8.99 -18.84
CA ALA A 379 -9.18 9.93 -18.72
C ALA A 379 -8.43 9.74 -17.40
N ILE A 380 -9.16 9.66 -16.28
CA ILE A 380 -8.56 9.40 -14.96
C ILE A 380 -7.86 8.03 -14.94
N ARG A 381 -8.45 7.01 -15.56
CA ARG A 381 -7.86 5.67 -15.67
C ARG A 381 -6.53 5.72 -16.42
N GLN A 382 -6.49 6.42 -17.53
CA GLN A 382 -5.28 6.57 -18.34
C GLN A 382 -4.18 7.31 -17.57
N ASP A 383 -4.50 8.45 -16.92
CA ASP A 383 -3.55 9.20 -16.10
C ASP A 383 -2.93 8.35 -14.99
N ILE A 384 -3.73 7.50 -14.35
CA ILE A 384 -3.25 6.59 -13.31
C ILE A 384 -2.33 5.52 -13.91
N LEU A 385 -2.71 4.88 -15.02
CA LEU A 385 -1.86 3.89 -15.69
C LEU A 385 -0.52 4.50 -16.10
N GLU A 386 -0.52 5.68 -16.68
CA GLU A 386 0.70 6.39 -17.06
C GLU A 386 1.57 6.73 -15.84
N SER A 387 0.97 7.11 -14.72
CA SER A 387 1.68 7.34 -13.45
C SER A 387 2.33 6.09 -12.87
N LEU A 388 1.77 4.90 -13.18
CA LEU A 388 2.29 3.58 -12.82
C LEU A 388 3.31 3.03 -13.84
N GLY A 389 3.70 3.85 -14.81
CA GLY A 389 4.73 3.52 -15.78
C GLY A 389 4.22 2.87 -17.08
N TRP A 390 2.91 2.68 -17.21
CA TRP A 390 2.35 2.14 -18.44
C TRP A 390 2.48 3.13 -19.60
N LYS A 391 2.80 2.60 -20.77
CA LYS A 391 2.62 3.23 -22.07
C LYS A 391 1.42 2.58 -22.72
N ILE A 392 0.33 3.32 -22.91
CA ILE A 392 -0.94 2.78 -23.40
C ILE A 392 -1.16 3.17 -24.85
N TYR A 393 -1.48 2.17 -25.67
CA TYR A 393 -1.95 2.35 -27.04
C TYR A 393 -3.39 1.85 -27.16
N ARG A 394 -4.26 2.64 -27.78
CA ARG A 394 -5.66 2.27 -27.98
C ARG A 394 -5.90 1.86 -29.43
N VAL A 395 -6.46 0.67 -29.61
CA VAL A 395 -6.92 0.16 -30.88
C VAL A 395 -8.44 0.20 -30.90
N TRP A 396 -9.00 0.96 -31.83
CA TRP A 396 -10.45 1.03 -31.98
C TRP A 396 -10.95 -0.09 -32.89
N SER A 397 -11.95 -0.83 -32.47
CA SER A 397 -12.53 -1.91 -33.29
C SER A 397 -13.03 -1.42 -34.63
N THR A 398 -13.63 -0.21 -34.72
CA THR A 398 -14.09 0.41 -35.96
C THR A 398 -12.96 0.65 -36.93
N ASP A 399 -11.82 1.13 -36.50
CA ASP A 399 -10.65 1.40 -37.33
C ASP A 399 -9.97 0.09 -37.72
N TRP A 400 -9.85 -0.84 -36.81
CA TRP A 400 -9.28 -2.17 -37.04
C TRP A 400 -10.04 -2.94 -38.13
N PHE A 401 -11.36 -3.04 -38.01
CA PHE A 401 -12.18 -3.76 -38.98
C PHE A 401 -12.33 -3.01 -40.30
N THR A 402 -12.03 -1.70 -40.36
CA THR A 402 -12.00 -0.93 -41.58
C THR A 402 -10.69 -1.13 -42.35
N ASP A 403 -9.52 -1.07 -41.66
CA ASP A 403 -8.20 -1.26 -42.27
C ASP A 403 -7.20 -1.78 -41.21
N SER A 404 -7.25 -3.09 -40.97
CA SER A 404 -6.37 -3.75 -39.97
C SER A 404 -4.88 -3.60 -40.31
N ARG A 405 -4.51 -3.54 -41.63
CA ARG A 405 -3.09 -3.39 -42.02
C ARG A 405 -2.53 -2.04 -41.62
N ARG A 406 -3.32 -0.99 -41.81
CA ARG A 406 -2.92 0.37 -41.43
C ARG A 406 -2.79 0.50 -39.91
N GLU A 407 -3.75 0.00 -39.18
CA GLU A 407 -3.73 0.07 -37.70
C GLU A 407 -2.61 -0.79 -37.12
N THR A 408 -2.38 -1.99 -37.64
CA THR A 408 -1.21 -2.82 -37.27
C THR A 408 0.09 -2.04 -37.51
N LYS A 409 0.27 -1.40 -38.67
CA LYS A 409 1.48 -0.66 -38.94
C LYS A 409 1.69 0.47 -37.93
N LYS A 410 0.67 1.28 -37.66
CA LYS A 410 0.75 2.36 -36.66
C LYS A 410 1.16 1.84 -35.26
N MET A 411 0.54 0.76 -34.81
CA MET A 411 0.83 0.16 -33.53
C MET A 411 2.27 -0.36 -33.45
N LEU A 412 2.75 -1.05 -34.49
CA LEU A 412 4.12 -1.59 -34.50
C LEU A 412 5.17 -0.47 -34.67
N ASP A 413 4.90 0.59 -35.45
CA ASP A 413 5.76 1.75 -35.52
C ASP A 413 5.90 2.43 -34.16
N TRP A 414 4.80 2.62 -33.43
CA TRP A 414 4.78 3.18 -32.09
C TRP A 414 5.55 2.30 -31.08
N LEU A 415 5.37 0.98 -31.10
CA LEU A 415 6.13 0.06 -30.25
C LEU A 415 7.63 0.10 -30.55
N SER A 416 8.00 0.28 -31.81
CA SER A 416 9.40 0.42 -32.22
C SER A 416 10.02 1.72 -31.72
N GLU A 417 9.28 2.83 -31.73
CA GLU A 417 9.71 4.11 -31.15
C GLU A 417 9.93 3.98 -29.62
N LEU A 418 9.04 3.28 -28.91
CA LEU A 418 9.19 3.05 -27.48
C LEU A 418 10.46 2.27 -27.12
N LYS A 419 10.87 1.30 -27.96
CA LYS A 419 12.12 0.58 -27.76
C LYS A 419 13.33 1.50 -27.85
N GLN A 420 13.37 2.38 -28.85
CA GLN A 420 14.49 3.30 -29.05
C GLN A 420 14.61 4.32 -27.90
N LEU A 421 13.49 4.71 -27.29
CA LEU A 421 13.47 5.63 -26.15
C LEU A 421 13.94 4.97 -24.83
N ASN A 422 13.89 3.64 -24.74
CA ASN A 422 14.27 2.87 -23.55
C ASN A 422 15.68 2.24 -23.64
N GLU A 423 16.44 2.50 -24.70
CA GLU A 423 17.85 2.04 -24.86
C GLU A 423 18.87 2.89 -24.09
N PHE A 424 18.48 3.54 -22.96
CA PHE A 424 19.41 4.31 -22.13
C PHE A 424 19.44 3.84 -20.68
#